data_8c201c1bcfe7001db9a7cd9e5479ffa0
#
_entry.id   8c201c1bcfe7001db9a7cd9e5479ffa0
#
_cell.length_a   1.000
_cell.length_b   1.000
_cell.length_c   1.000
_cell.angle_alpha   90.00
_cell.angle_beta   90.00
_cell.angle_gamma   90.00
#
_symmetry.space_group_name_H-M   'P 1'
#
loop_
_entity.id
_entity.type
_entity.pdbx_description
1 polymer ?
#
loop_
_entity_poly.entity_id
_entity_poly.type
_entity_poly.pdbx_seq_one_letter_code
_entity_poly.pdbx_strand_id
1 'polypeptide(L)'
;PVNGVLSALLSKHDASYQARDTGYLQVPDNCEAYVLTESEVCLKPVSNTFHGRDILAPVAAHVSLGMPVSQLGRKVDSVFFLSTPVPTREAEMISGQVINIDRFGNLITNITKDLLLNSSKLQVQIKDTKILELSTNFASGLGSRLSPQLVSLIGSHGYLEIALKNGNAATLLSVDVGEPVLVRTDWSD
;
A
#
# COMPACT_ATOMS: atom_id res chain seq x y z
N PRO A 1 -13.26 -10.28 -8.73
CA PRO A 1 -11.99 -9.81 -9.29
C PRO A 1 -11.00 -9.55 -8.15
N VAL A 2 -9.80 -10.08 -8.31
CA VAL A 2 -8.74 -9.90 -7.31
C VAL A 2 -8.08 -8.54 -7.59
N ASN A 3 -8.18 -7.62 -6.65
CA ASN A 3 -7.67 -6.26 -6.80
C ASN A 3 -6.57 -5.95 -5.75
N GLY A 4 -5.84 -6.96 -5.31
CA GLY A 4 -4.77 -6.82 -4.32
C GLY A 4 -5.22 -6.84 -2.85
N VAL A 5 -6.52 -6.66 -2.55
CA VAL A 5 -7.03 -6.69 -1.16
C VAL A 5 -6.73 -8.04 -0.51
N LEU A 6 -6.96 -9.15 -1.22
CA LEU A 6 -6.67 -10.49 -0.73
C LEU A 6 -5.18 -10.68 -0.47
N SER A 7 -4.33 -10.18 -1.35
CA SER A 7 -2.87 -10.22 -1.18
C SER A 7 -2.41 -9.44 0.06
N ALA A 8 -2.98 -8.25 0.27
CA ALA A 8 -2.69 -7.44 1.45
C ALA A 8 -3.14 -8.13 2.75
N LEU A 9 -4.30 -8.80 2.74
CA LEU A 9 -4.79 -9.57 3.89
C LEU A 9 -3.89 -10.77 4.19
N LEU A 10 -3.48 -11.52 3.19
CA LEU A 10 -2.56 -12.66 3.35
C LEU A 10 -1.20 -12.22 3.87
N SER A 11 -0.62 -11.15 3.30
CA SER A 11 0.66 -10.58 3.76
C SER A 11 0.60 -10.06 5.19
N LYS A 12 -0.55 -9.54 5.63
CA LYS A 12 -0.77 -9.10 7.00
C LYS A 12 -0.92 -10.29 7.97
N HIS A 13 -1.54 -11.37 7.49
CA HIS A 13 -1.77 -12.57 8.28
C HIS A 13 -0.49 -13.39 8.49
N ASP A 14 0.32 -13.49 7.44
CA ASP A 14 1.58 -14.24 7.42
C ASP A 14 2.64 -13.49 6.61
N ALA A 15 3.70 -13.05 7.29
CA ALA A 15 4.79 -12.30 6.68
C ALA A 15 5.52 -13.06 5.55
N SER A 16 5.44 -14.40 5.52
CA SER A 16 6.04 -15.20 4.44
C SER A 16 5.44 -14.89 3.07
N TYR A 17 4.22 -14.34 3.03
CA TYR A 17 3.58 -13.91 1.78
C TYR A 17 4.17 -12.60 1.23
N GLN A 18 4.85 -11.79 2.03
CA GLN A 18 5.43 -10.52 1.59
C GLN A 18 6.54 -10.70 0.54
N ALA A 19 7.25 -11.83 0.59
CA ALA A 19 8.35 -12.15 -0.32
C ALA A 19 7.93 -13.03 -1.51
N ARG A 20 6.63 -13.25 -1.73
CA ARG A 20 6.14 -14.12 -2.80
C ARG A 20 5.95 -13.37 -4.11
N ASP A 21 6.23 -14.05 -5.19
CA ASP A 21 5.95 -13.55 -6.53
C ASP A 21 4.45 -13.54 -6.85
N THR A 22 4.07 -12.73 -7.83
CA THR A 22 2.70 -12.73 -8.35
C THR A 22 2.37 -14.09 -8.97
N GLY A 23 1.25 -14.68 -8.54
CA GLY A 23 0.80 -15.99 -9.02
C GLY A 23 -0.23 -16.64 -8.11
N TYR A 24 -0.54 -17.89 -8.39
CA TYR A 24 -1.40 -18.68 -7.51
C TYR A 24 -0.59 -19.23 -6.34
N LEU A 25 -1.01 -18.90 -5.12
CA LEU A 25 -0.42 -19.38 -3.87
C LEU A 25 -1.43 -20.20 -3.10
N GLN A 26 -0.93 -21.20 -2.36
CA GLN A 26 -1.76 -22.01 -1.46
C GLN A 26 -2.37 -21.14 -0.36
N VAL A 27 -3.62 -21.42 -0.02
CA VAL A 27 -4.28 -20.83 1.14
C VAL A 27 -3.59 -21.34 2.42
N PRO A 28 -3.25 -20.49 3.39
CA PRO A 28 -2.66 -20.94 4.65
C PRO A 28 -3.53 -21.98 5.38
N ASP A 29 -2.93 -22.95 6.07
CA ASP A 29 -3.64 -24.05 6.75
C ASP A 29 -4.70 -23.59 7.76
N ASN A 30 -4.52 -22.42 8.35
CA ASN A 30 -5.44 -21.81 9.31
C ASN A 30 -6.44 -20.84 8.67
N CYS A 31 -6.51 -20.81 7.33
CA CYS A 31 -7.43 -19.99 6.56
C CYS A 31 -8.27 -20.87 5.63
N GLU A 32 -9.40 -20.34 5.23
CA GLU A 32 -10.24 -20.93 4.20
C GLU A 32 -10.58 -19.88 3.15
N ALA A 33 -10.55 -20.29 1.89
CA ALA A 33 -10.96 -19.44 0.78
C ALA A 33 -12.11 -20.09 -0.01
N TYR A 34 -13.07 -19.27 -0.41
CA TYR A 34 -14.24 -19.70 -1.16
C TYR A 34 -14.45 -18.80 -2.38
N VAL A 35 -14.71 -19.42 -3.52
CA VAL A 35 -15.23 -18.70 -4.69
C VAL A 35 -16.72 -18.55 -4.54
N LEU A 36 -17.21 -17.31 -4.56
CA LEU A 36 -18.63 -17.02 -4.46
C LEU A 36 -19.33 -17.47 -5.73
N THR A 37 -20.11 -18.53 -5.64
CA THR A 37 -20.87 -19.13 -6.76
C THR A 37 -22.37 -19.06 -6.57
N GLU A 38 -22.82 -18.85 -5.32
CA GLU A 38 -24.23 -18.81 -4.96
C GLU A 38 -24.84 -17.43 -5.26
N SER A 39 -25.62 -17.37 -6.33
CA SER A 39 -26.24 -16.11 -6.78
C SER A 39 -27.44 -15.66 -5.94
N GLU A 40 -28.00 -16.57 -5.12
CA GLU A 40 -29.24 -16.27 -4.35
C GLU A 40 -28.99 -15.23 -3.24
N VAL A 41 -27.75 -15.12 -2.75
CA VAL A 41 -27.36 -14.13 -1.75
C VAL A 41 -26.94 -12.78 -2.36
N CYS A 42 -26.86 -12.69 -3.68
CA CYS A 42 -26.47 -11.49 -4.41
C CYS A 42 -27.67 -10.61 -4.74
N LEU A 43 -27.48 -9.30 -4.89
CA LEU A 43 -28.50 -8.43 -5.45
C LEU A 43 -28.71 -8.75 -6.92
N LYS A 44 -29.95 -8.69 -7.37
CA LYS A 44 -30.34 -8.95 -8.77
C LYS A 44 -30.98 -7.70 -9.39
N PRO A 45 -30.60 -7.30 -10.61
CA PRO A 45 -29.55 -7.90 -11.43
C PRO A 45 -28.14 -7.54 -10.94
N VAL A 46 -27.18 -8.46 -11.09
CA VAL A 46 -25.77 -8.17 -10.81
C VAL A 46 -25.20 -7.31 -11.94
N SER A 47 -24.65 -6.15 -11.59
CA SER A 47 -23.96 -5.26 -12.52
C SER A 47 -22.58 -5.82 -12.90
N ASN A 48 -22.17 -5.62 -14.14
CA ASN A 48 -20.82 -6.01 -14.60
C ASN A 48 -19.67 -5.22 -13.94
N THR A 49 -19.95 -4.07 -13.30
CA THR A 49 -18.96 -3.15 -12.77
C THR A 49 -19.10 -2.86 -11.27
N PHE A 50 -20.24 -3.20 -10.65
CA PHE A 50 -20.51 -2.90 -9.23
C PHE A 50 -20.57 -4.15 -8.36
N HIS A 51 -19.61 -5.07 -8.53
CA HIS A 51 -19.56 -6.31 -7.76
C HIS A 51 -19.44 -6.08 -6.25
N GLY A 52 -18.80 -4.98 -5.83
CA GLY A 52 -18.74 -4.58 -4.42
C GLY A 52 -20.14 -4.41 -3.81
N ARG A 53 -21.02 -3.71 -4.53
CA ARG A 53 -22.41 -3.46 -4.12
C ARG A 53 -23.29 -4.70 -4.27
N ASP A 54 -23.20 -5.39 -5.40
CA ASP A 54 -24.19 -6.39 -5.79
C ASP A 54 -23.83 -7.80 -5.30
N ILE A 55 -22.56 -8.07 -5.03
CA ILE A 55 -22.05 -9.38 -4.58
C ILE A 55 -21.44 -9.28 -3.19
N LEU A 56 -20.37 -8.47 -3.02
CA LEU A 56 -19.56 -8.53 -1.81
C LEU A 56 -20.30 -7.99 -0.59
N ALA A 57 -21.05 -6.90 -0.70
CA ALA A 57 -21.80 -6.33 0.41
C ALA A 57 -22.95 -7.25 0.88
N PRO A 58 -23.82 -7.82 0.02
CA PRO A 58 -24.82 -8.80 0.43
C PRO A 58 -24.21 -10.03 1.08
N VAL A 59 -23.15 -10.59 0.50
CA VAL A 59 -22.44 -11.75 1.06
C VAL A 59 -21.90 -11.43 2.46
N ALA A 60 -21.27 -10.28 2.64
CA ALA A 60 -20.77 -9.86 3.95
C ALA A 60 -21.90 -9.71 4.99
N ALA A 61 -23.06 -9.20 4.58
CA ALA A 61 -24.25 -9.12 5.44
C ALA A 61 -24.75 -10.51 5.86
N HIS A 62 -24.86 -11.45 4.93
CA HIS A 62 -25.27 -12.83 5.25
C HIS A 62 -24.29 -13.52 6.20
N VAL A 63 -22.98 -13.37 5.98
CA VAL A 63 -21.94 -13.89 6.88
C VAL A 63 -22.04 -13.27 8.27
N SER A 64 -22.27 -11.96 8.37
CA SER A 64 -22.43 -11.26 9.66
C SER A 64 -23.67 -11.72 10.44
N LEU A 65 -24.68 -12.24 9.74
CA LEU A 65 -25.88 -12.82 10.33
C LEU A 65 -25.74 -14.32 10.65
N GLY A 66 -24.53 -14.88 10.50
CA GLY A 66 -24.21 -16.26 10.88
C GLY A 66 -24.34 -17.29 9.74
N MET A 67 -24.52 -16.87 8.49
CA MET A 67 -24.51 -17.81 7.38
C MET A 67 -23.15 -18.47 7.23
N PRO A 68 -23.06 -19.81 7.22
CA PRO A 68 -21.80 -20.51 7.00
C PRO A 68 -21.18 -20.17 5.64
N VAL A 69 -19.90 -19.84 5.61
CA VAL A 69 -19.19 -19.47 4.37
C VAL A 69 -19.21 -20.60 3.33
N SER A 70 -19.31 -21.86 3.77
CA SER A 70 -19.46 -23.03 2.90
C SER A 70 -20.74 -23.06 2.06
N GLN A 71 -21.76 -22.27 2.46
CA GLN A 71 -23.01 -22.12 1.71
C GLN A 71 -22.92 -21.01 0.65
N LEU A 72 -21.85 -20.25 0.61
CA LEU A 72 -21.68 -19.13 -0.32
C LEU A 72 -20.98 -19.51 -1.61
N GLY A 73 -20.40 -20.70 -1.65
CA GLY A 73 -19.73 -21.19 -2.83
C GLY A 73 -18.74 -22.32 -2.60
N ARG A 74 -17.85 -22.52 -3.56
CA ARG A 74 -16.92 -23.63 -3.58
C ARG A 74 -15.61 -23.28 -2.87
N LYS A 75 -15.17 -24.11 -1.93
CA LYS A 75 -13.83 -24.00 -1.30
C LYS A 75 -12.73 -24.16 -2.36
N VAL A 76 -11.67 -23.37 -2.22
CA VAL A 76 -10.48 -23.42 -3.07
C VAL A 76 -9.21 -23.49 -2.21
N ASP A 77 -8.22 -24.21 -2.72
CA ASP A 77 -6.95 -24.43 -2.02
C ASP A 77 -5.89 -23.42 -2.40
N SER A 78 -6.13 -22.64 -3.46
CA SER A 78 -5.22 -21.61 -3.92
C SER A 78 -5.96 -20.34 -4.33
N VAL A 79 -5.29 -19.21 -4.16
CA VAL A 79 -5.77 -17.87 -4.51
C VAL A 79 -4.74 -17.13 -5.32
N PHE A 80 -5.20 -16.24 -6.20
CA PHE A 80 -4.28 -15.41 -6.97
C PHE A 80 -3.74 -14.30 -6.08
N PHE A 81 -2.43 -14.27 -5.93
CA PHE A 81 -1.67 -13.31 -5.14
C PHE A 81 -1.02 -12.29 -6.07
N LEU A 82 -1.13 -11.02 -5.72
CA LEU A 82 -0.40 -9.93 -6.37
C LEU A 82 0.77 -9.55 -5.44
N SER A 83 1.98 -9.72 -5.91
CA SER A 83 3.17 -9.24 -5.22
C SER A 83 3.10 -7.73 -5.06
N THR A 84 3.39 -7.26 -3.87
CA THR A 84 3.55 -5.84 -3.58
C THR A 84 4.98 -5.59 -3.12
N PRO A 85 5.64 -4.55 -3.61
CA PRO A 85 7.00 -4.25 -3.20
C PRO A 85 7.05 -3.95 -1.70
N VAL A 86 7.90 -4.67 -0.98
CA VAL A 86 8.11 -4.51 0.47
C VAL A 86 9.38 -3.69 0.69
N PRO A 87 9.34 -2.65 1.53
CA PRO A 87 10.54 -1.90 1.87
C PRO A 87 11.48 -2.78 2.70
N THR A 88 12.78 -2.61 2.51
CA THR A 88 13.82 -3.26 3.31
C THR A 88 14.47 -2.25 4.26
N ARG A 89 14.92 -2.74 5.42
CA ARG A 89 15.69 -1.93 6.36
C ARG A 89 17.01 -2.64 6.69
N GLU A 90 18.10 -1.93 6.44
CA GLU A 90 19.46 -2.36 6.75
C GLU A 90 20.13 -1.28 7.60
N ALA A 91 20.33 -1.54 8.88
CA ALA A 91 20.84 -0.60 9.85
C ALA A 91 20.07 0.75 9.81
N GLU A 92 20.72 1.82 9.38
CA GLU A 92 20.19 3.18 9.29
C GLU A 92 19.57 3.50 7.92
N MET A 93 19.56 2.55 7.00
CA MET A 93 19.04 2.73 5.64
C MET A 93 17.72 1.95 5.45
N ILE A 94 16.71 2.64 4.97
CA ILE A 94 15.44 2.06 4.52
C ILE A 94 15.35 2.25 3.01
N SER A 95 15.18 1.15 2.29
CA SER A 95 14.99 1.16 0.84
C SER A 95 13.56 0.81 0.51
N GLY A 96 12.89 1.70 -0.20
CA GLY A 96 11.54 1.53 -0.70
C GLY A 96 11.42 2.06 -2.11
N GLN A 97 10.19 2.24 -2.56
CA GLN A 97 9.89 2.79 -3.87
C GLN A 97 8.56 3.53 -3.89
N VAL A 98 8.35 4.33 -4.92
CA VAL A 98 7.06 4.95 -5.23
C VAL A 98 6.08 3.86 -5.66
N ILE A 99 4.94 3.76 -4.96
CA ILE A 99 3.88 2.78 -5.28
C ILE A 99 2.66 3.42 -5.93
N ASN A 100 2.50 4.72 -5.79
CA ASN A 100 1.40 5.46 -6.40
C ASN A 100 1.78 6.94 -6.57
N ILE A 101 1.18 7.57 -7.56
CA ILE A 101 1.24 9.01 -7.76
C ILE A 101 -0.22 9.50 -7.77
N ASP A 102 -0.55 10.41 -6.85
CA ASP A 102 -1.91 10.94 -6.78
C ASP A 102 -2.19 11.96 -7.89
N ARG A 103 -3.43 12.42 -7.98
CA ARG A 103 -3.84 13.39 -9.00
C ARG A 103 -3.15 14.76 -8.88
N PHE A 104 -2.59 15.08 -7.74
CA PHE A 104 -1.84 16.31 -7.49
C PHE A 104 -0.36 16.16 -7.83
N GLY A 105 0.10 14.93 -8.09
CA GLY A 105 1.49 14.59 -8.35
C GLY A 105 2.31 14.34 -7.10
N ASN A 106 1.67 14.07 -5.95
CA ASN A 106 2.37 13.61 -4.77
C ASN A 106 2.81 12.16 -4.96
N LEU A 107 4.02 11.84 -4.53
CA LEU A 107 4.60 10.50 -4.61
C LEU A 107 4.31 9.75 -3.32
N ILE A 108 3.54 8.69 -3.40
CA ILE A 108 3.23 7.81 -2.27
C ILE A 108 4.18 6.63 -2.33
N THR A 109 4.93 6.38 -1.25
CA THR A 109 5.91 5.29 -1.19
C THR A 109 5.34 4.08 -0.45
N ASN A 110 6.04 2.94 -0.50
CA ASN A 110 5.74 1.77 0.32
C ASN A 110 6.37 1.83 1.73
N ILE A 111 7.07 2.92 2.08
CA ILE A 111 7.71 3.09 3.38
C ILE A 111 6.65 3.53 4.39
N THR A 112 6.40 2.71 5.40
CA THR A 112 5.38 2.98 6.42
C THR A 112 5.92 3.85 7.54
N LYS A 113 5.01 4.55 8.24
CA LYS A 113 5.33 5.34 9.44
C LYS A 113 6.09 4.51 10.48
N ASP A 114 5.73 3.25 10.66
CA ASP A 114 6.33 2.38 11.70
C ASP A 114 7.81 2.13 11.46
N LEU A 115 8.25 2.10 10.20
CA LEU A 115 9.67 2.00 9.85
C LEU A 115 10.47 3.25 10.21
N LEU A 116 9.81 4.39 10.37
CA LEU A 116 10.41 5.70 10.64
C LEU A 116 10.31 6.10 12.13
N LEU A 117 9.53 5.33 12.94
CA LEU A 117 9.41 5.59 14.36
C LEU A 117 10.76 5.46 15.07
N ASN A 118 11.00 6.35 16.03
CA ASN A 118 12.21 6.44 16.86
C ASN A 118 13.45 7.01 16.16
N SER A 119 13.31 7.56 14.96
CA SER A 119 14.42 8.24 14.30
C SER A 119 14.39 9.73 14.60
N SER A 120 15.48 10.25 15.14
CA SER A 120 15.61 11.67 15.48
C SER A 120 16.00 12.54 14.28
N LYS A 121 16.70 11.94 13.31
CA LYS A 121 17.08 12.56 12.05
C LYS A 121 16.63 11.69 10.88
N LEU A 122 16.04 12.31 9.88
CA LEU A 122 15.59 11.63 8.66
C LEU A 122 16.05 12.39 7.42
N GLN A 123 16.60 11.68 6.46
CA GLN A 123 16.90 12.17 5.13
C GLN A 123 16.25 11.27 4.10
N VAL A 124 15.32 11.82 3.36
CA VAL A 124 14.68 11.12 2.24
C VAL A 124 15.42 11.47 0.96
N GLN A 125 15.84 10.47 0.22
CA GLN A 125 16.49 10.63 -1.08
C GLN A 125 15.66 9.97 -2.17
N ILE A 126 15.42 10.70 -3.24
CA ILE A 126 14.82 10.22 -4.47
C ILE A 126 15.61 10.80 -5.64
N LYS A 127 16.14 9.94 -6.50
CA LYS A 127 17.14 10.33 -7.51
C LYS A 127 18.29 11.14 -6.84
N ASP A 128 18.59 12.29 -7.39
CA ASP A 128 19.63 13.19 -6.89
C ASP A 128 19.13 14.18 -5.83
N THR A 129 17.84 14.11 -5.48
CA THR A 129 17.19 15.05 -4.56
C THR A 129 17.17 14.49 -3.15
N LYS A 130 17.60 15.31 -2.18
CA LYS A 130 17.58 15.00 -0.75
C LYS A 130 16.64 15.95 -0.03
N ILE A 131 15.73 15.40 0.77
CA ILE A 131 14.79 16.12 1.62
C ILE A 131 15.16 15.81 3.05
N LEU A 132 15.51 16.83 3.81
CA LEU A 132 15.86 16.70 5.22
C LEU A 132 14.61 16.96 6.06
N GLU A 133 14.30 16.08 6.98
CA GLU A 133 13.18 16.18 7.92
C GLU A 133 11.82 15.77 7.35
N LEU A 134 10.98 15.26 8.24
CA LEU A 134 9.57 15.05 7.99
C LEU A 134 8.77 16.29 8.38
N SER A 135 7.99 16.78 7.45
CA SER A 135 7.02 17.84 7.71
C SER A 135 5.80 17.29 8.43
N THR A 136 5.19 18.09 9.30
CA THR A 136 3.93 17.72 9.96
C THR A 136 2.73 17.82 9.03
N ASN A 137 2.83 18.63 7.98
CA ASN A 137 1.81 18.79 6.94
C ASN A 137 2.43 19.38 5.66
N PHE A 138 1.63 19.47 4.60
CA PHE A 138 2.05 20.00 3.29
C PHE A 138 2.48 21.48 3.31
N ALA A 139 2.10 22.24 4.33
CA ALA A 139 2.36 23.67 4.41
C ALA A 139 3.59 24.04 5.26
N SER A 140 3.95 23.21 6.24
CA SER A 140 4.92 23.52 7.30
C SER A 140 6.34 23.05 7.03
N GLY A 141 6.61 22.34 5.94
CA GLY A 141 7.95 21.87 5.62
C GLY A 141 8.92 23.01 5.31
N LEU A 142 10.10 22.98 5.93
CA LEU A 142 11.20 23.91 5.60
C LEU A 142 11.75 23.66 4.19
N GLY A 143 11.33 22.54 3.56
CA GLY A 143 11.86 22.09 2.28
C GLY A 143 13.33 21.63 2.40
N SER A 144 13.84 21.02 1.35
CA SER A 144 15.27 20.78 1.24
C SER A 144 16.00 22.11 0.99
N ARG A 145 17.17 22.30 1.56
CA ARG A 145 18.05 23.44 1.20
C ARG A 145 18.37 23.45 -0.30
N LEU A 146 18.31 22.28 -0.95
CA LEU A 146 18.55 22.11 -2.38
C LEU A 146 17.26 22.27 -3.21
N SER A 147 16.08 22.06 -2.58
CA SER A 147 14.80 22.17 -3.24
C SER A 147 13.74 22.61 -2.21
N PRO A 148 13.68 23.91 -1.88
CA PRO A 148 12.88 24.44 -0.76
C PRO A 148 11.37 24.23 -0.89
N GLN A 149 10.88 23.76 -2.02
CA GLN A 149 9.47 23.50 -2.27
C GLN A 149 9.05 22.04 -2.07
N LEU A 150 10.01 21.09 -2.06
CA LEU A 150 9.73 19.68 -1.80
C LEU A 150 9.68 19.41 -0.31
N VAL A 151 8.68 18.64 0.10
CA VAL A 151 8.47 18.20 1.48
C VAL A 151 8.28 16.69 1.52
N SER A 152 8.72 16.07 2.61
CA SER A 152 8.36 14.70 2.96
C SER A 152 7.48 14.69 4.20
N LEU A 153 6.45 13.87 4.22
CA LEU A 153 5.49 13.76 5.32
C LEU A 153 4.89 12.36 5.40
N ILE A 154 4.23 12.07 6.51
CA ILE A 154 3.41 10.87 6.62
C ILE A 154 2.00 11.22 6.20
N GLY A 155 1.53 10.62 5.11
CA GLY A 155 0.18 10.80 4.62
C GLY A 155 -0.88 10.13 5.49
N SER A 156 -2.15 10.39 5.18
CA SER A 156 -3.30 9.84 5.92
C SER A 156 -3.38 8.32 5.90
N HIS A 157 -2.76 7.67 4.92
CA HIS A 157 -2.68 6.21 4.77
C HIS A 157 -1.51 5.59 5.56
N GLY A 158 -0.72 6.42 6.28
CA GLY A 158 0.41 5.95 7.07
C GLY A 158 1.70 5.67 6.28
N TYR A 159 1.76 6.09 5.03
CA TYR A 159 2.95 5.97 4.18
C TYR A 159 3.73 7.28 4.11
N LEU A 160 5.03 7.17 3.87
CA LEU A 160 5.88 8.30 3.51
C LEU A 160 5.45 8.84 2.14
N GLU A 161 5.15 10.13 2.09
CA GLU A 161 4.79 10.86 0.87
C GLU A 161 5.82 11.96 0.60
N ILE A 162 6.10 12.19 -0.69
CA ILE A 162 6.92 13.30 -1.16
C ILE A 162 6.03 14.22 -2.00
N ALA A 163 5.94 15.46 -1.61
CA ALA A 163 5.08 16.46 -2.21
C ALA A 163 5.83 17.72 -2.60
N LEU A 164 5.32 18.43 -3.61
CA LEU A 164 5.80 19.76 -3.98
C LEU A 164 4.76 20.79 -3.54
N LYS A 165 5.19 21.75 -2.74
CA LYS A 165 4.30 22.83 -2.31
C LYS A 165 3.82 23.63 -3.53
N ASN A 166 2.49 23.70 -3.70
CA ASN A 166 1.84 24.38 -4.84
C ASN A 166 2.28 23.85 -6.22
N GLY A 167 2.63 22.57 -6.34
CA GLY A 167 3.10 22.01 -7.60
C GLY A 167 2.92 20.48 -7.67
N ASN A 168 3.55 19.88 -8.67
CA ASN A 168 3.53 18.46 -8.96
C ASN A 168 4.94 17.88 -8.77
N ALA A 169 5.13 17.07 -7.73
CA ALA A 169 6.42 16.48 -7.40
C ALA A 169 6.87 15.46 -8.46
N ALA A 170 5.95 14.66 -8.99
CA ALA A 170 6.26 13.66 -10.02
C ALA A 170 6.80 14.32 -11.30
N THR A 171 6.18 15.41 -11.72
CA THR A 171 6.64 16.19 -12.90
C THR A 171 7.99 16.85 -12.62
N LEU A 172 8.14 17.51 -11.47
CA LEU A 172 9.40 18.19 -11.12
C LEU A 172 10.58 17.24 -11.11
N LEU A 173 10.39 16.05 -10.52
CA LEU A 173 11.46 15.05 -10.35
C LEU A 173 11.57 14.09 -11.54
N SER A 174 10.64 14.17 -12.50
CA SER A 174 10.51 13.21 -13.61
C SER A 174 10.49 11.76 -13.09
N VAL A 175 9.55 11.47 -12.18
CA VAL A 175 9.44 10.20 -11.45
C VAL A 175 8.14 9.51 -11.81
N ASP A 176 8.24 8.19 -11.99
CA ASP A 176 7.11 7.29 -12.19
C ASP A 176 6.97 6.31 -11.01
N VAL A 177 5.88 5.53 -11.01
CA VAL A 177 5.70 4.40 -10.08
C VAL A 177 6.83 3.39 -10.28
N GLY A 178 7.40 2.91 -9.17
CA GLY A 178 8.56 2.02 -9.15
C GLY A 178 9.89 2.75 -8.90
N GLU A 179 9.94 4.08 -8.93
CA GLU A 179 11.16 4.82 -8.64
C GLU A 179 11.67 4.53 -7.22
N PRO A 180 12.96 4.17 -7.04
CA PRO A 180 13.54 3.92 -5.74
C PRO A 180 13.53 5.14 -4.83
N VAL A 181 13.22 4.91 -3.54
CA VAL A 181 13.28 5.91 -2.48
C VAL A 181 14.12 5.35 -1.35
N LEU A 182 15.14 6.10 -0.95
CA LEU A 182 16.00 5.77 0.17
C LEU A 182 15.71 6.70 1.34
N VAL A 183 15.63 6.15 2.54
CA VAL A 183 15.54 6.94 3.77
C VAL A 183 16.70 6.58 4.66
N ARG A 184 17.51 7.57 4.99
CA ARG A 184 18.57 7.44 5.98
C ARG A 184 18.07 7.94 7.33
N THR A 185 18.27 7.15 8.37
CA THR A 185 17.84 7.45 9.74
C THR A 185 19.07 7.62 10.62
N ASP A 186 19.01 8.57 11.57
CA ASP A 186 19.97 8.74 12.68
C ASP A 186 21.47 8.74 12.28
N TRP A 187 21.81 9.31 11.12
CA TRP A 187 23.20 9.38 10.67
C TRP A 187 24.04 10.35 11.53
N SER A 188 25.30 10.00 11.76
CA SER A 188 26.33 10.90 12.27
C SER A 188 26.89 11.75 11.12
N ASP A 189 27.11 13.03 11.35
CA ASP A 189 27.75 13.95 10.40
C ASP A 189 29.23 13.60 10.20
#